data_4792181f76269819e46efec501d2a462
#
_entry.id   4792181f76269819e46efec501d2a462
#
_cell.length_a   1.000
_cell.length_b   1.000
_cell.length_c   1.000
_cell.angle_alpha   90.00
_cell.angle_beta   90.00
_cell.angle_gamma   90.00
#
_symmetry.space_group_name_H-M   'P 1'
#
loop_
_entity.id
_entity.type
_entity.pdbx_description
1 polymer ?
#
loop_
_entity_poly.entity_id
_entity_poly.type
_entity_poly.pdbx_seq_one_letter_code
_entity_poly.pdbx_strand_id
1 'polypeptide(L)'
;MMKNYHIYVFTQDLCAPCQRLKEHVKTLTEDEQAELDFVPLKTASGNLTALADDLSVALTPTLVVTHETVACEIDKNDEEYCELEEEAVERFVGANSIIEHLQATLDAYTYAHPE
;
A
#
# COMPACT_ATOMS: atom_id res chain seq x y z
N MET A 1 18.93 -6.47 5.28
CA MET A 1 18.13 -6.89 4.14
C MET A 1 17.15 -5.82 3.72
N MET A 2 16.96 -5.61 2.44
CA MET A 2 16.06 -4.56 1.96
C MET A 2 14.61 -5.05 1.91
N LYS A 3 13.72 -4.15 2.30
CA LYS A 3 12.30 -4.39 2.22
C LYS A 3 11.83 -4.12 0.79
N ASN A 4 11.22 -5.12 0.17
CA ASN A 4 10.74 -5.00 -1.20
C ASN A 4 9.23 -4.82 -1.31
N TYR A 5 8.54 -4.76 -0.18
CA TYR A 5 7.09 -4.63 -0.15
C TYR A 5 6.69 -3.30 0.46
N HIS A 6 5.60 -2.74 -0.05
CA HIS A 6 5.00 -1.54 0.52
C HIS A 6 3.54 -1.84 0.83
N ILE A 7 3.06 -1.30 1.93
CA ILE A 7 1.67 -1.47 2.34
C ILE A 7 1.01 -0.10 2.34
N TYR A 8 0.16 0.16 1.37
CA TYR A 8 -0.54 1.43 1.24
C TYR A 8 -1.96 1.29 1.74
N VAL A 9 -2.41 2.28 2.51
CA VAL A 9 -3.80 2.33 2.97
C VAL A 9 -4.41 3.62 2.43
N PHE A 10 -5.33 3.47 1.50
CA PHE A 10 -5.97 4.63 0.87
C PHE A 10 -7.18 5.05 1.68
N THR A 11 -7.23 6.32 2.02
CA THR A 11 -8.31 6.89 2.83
C THR A 11 -8.76 8.19 2.19
N GLN A 12 -9.88 8.72 2.68
CA GLN A 12 -10.32 10.05 2.28
C GLN A 12 -11.07 10.69 3.44
N ASP A 13 -11.31 11.99 3.33
CA ASP A 13 -12.04 12.73 4.35
C ASP A 13 -13.50 12.29 4.38
N LEU A 14 -14.13 12.47 5.54
CA LEU A 14 -15.54 12.15 5.72
C LEU A 14 -15.87 10.69 5.43
N CYS A 15 -14.93 9.81 5.73
CA CYS A 15 -15.06 8.39 5.49
C CYS A 15 -15.15 7.68 6.85
N ALA A 16 -16.35 7.29 7.26
CA ALA A 16 -16.55 6.63 8.56
C ALA A 16 -15.77 5.32 8.67
N PRO A 17 -15.79 4.44 7.65
CA PRO A 17 -14.97 3.23 7.73
C PRO A 17 -13.47 3.52 7.83
N CYS A 18 -13.01 4.61 7.20
CA CYS A 18 -11.60 5.00 7.33
C CYS A 18 -11.25 5.37 8.76
N GLN A 19 -12.14 6.08 9.44
CA GLN A 19 -11.91 6.44 10.85
C GLN A 19 -11.88 5.19 11.72
N ARG A 20 -12.76 4.25 11.46
CA ARG A 20 -12.79 3.00 12.21
C ARG A 20 -11.49 2.23 12.04
N LEU A 21 -10.97 2.20 10.82
CA LEU A 21 -9.67 1.56 10.56
C LEU A 21 -8.55 2.28 11.29
N LYS A 22 -8.53 3.60 11.25
CA LYS A 22 -7.50 4.37 11.93
C LYS A 22 -7.50 4.13 13.44
N GLU A 23 -8.68 4.00 14.04
CA GLU A 23 -8.78 3.68 15.46
C GLU A 23 -8.18 2.30 15.75
N HIS A 24 -8.44 1.33 14.88
CA HIS A 24 -7.85 0.00 15.05
C HIS A 24 -6.32 0.06 14.92
N VAL A 25 -5.81 0.83 13.97
CA VAL A 25 -4.36 0.94 13.74
C VAL A 25 -3.66 1.50 14.98
N LYS A 26 -4.32 2.35 15.73
CA LYS A 26 -3.75 2.89 16.98
C LYS A 26 -3.47 1.82 18.02
N THR A 27 -4.06 0.65 17.89
CA THR A 27 -3.80 -0.46 18.82
C THR A 27 -2.57 -1.25 18.48
N LEU A 28 -1.97 -0.99 17.31
CA LEU A 28 -0.77 -1.68 16.87
C LEU A 28 0.47 -1.07 17.50
N THR A 29 1.60 -1.80 17.44
CA THR A 29 2.86 -1.25 17.90
C THR A 29 3.32 -0.13 16.98
N GLU A 30 4.25 0.69 17.48
CA GLU A 30 4.81 1.78 16.66
C GLU A 30 5.48 1.25 15.40
N ASP A 31 6.19 0.14 15.53
CA ASP A 31 6.87 -0.47 14.38
C ASP A 31 5.86 -0.93 13.34
N GLU A 32 4.77 -1.54 13.79
CA GLU A 32 3.71 -1.98 12.88
C GLU A 32 3.03 -0.80 12.20
N GLN A 33 2.76 0.26 12.95
CA GLN A 33 2.15 1.46 12.38
C GLN A 33 3.07 2.10 11.34
N ALA A 34 4.37 2.07 11.57
CA ALA A 34 5.34 2.64 10.65
C ALA A 34 5.40 1.91 9.32
N GLU A 35 4.96 0.64 9.27
CA GLU A 35 4.93 -0.12 8.03
C GLU A 35 3.76 0.25 7.13
N LEU A 36 2.77 0.96 7.65
CA LEU A 36 1.58 1.34 6.90
C LEU A 36 1.72 2.76 6.37
N ASP A 37 1.58 2.92 5.06
CA ASP A 37 1.62 4.24 4.41
C ASP A 37 0.20 4.67 4.11
N PHE A 38 -0.30 5.66 4.85
CA PHE A 38 -1.62 6.21 4.61
C PHE A 38 -1.54 7.21 3.47
N VAL A 39 -2.33 6.98 2.44
CA VAL A 39 -2.30 7.78 1.21
C VAL A 39 -3.71 8.30 0.94
N PRO A 40 -3.85 9.59 0.62
CA PRO A 40 -5.17 10.09 0.26
C PRO A 40 -5.60 9.52 -1.08
N LEU A 41 -6.87 9.17 -1.18
CA LEU A 41 -7.42 8.70 -2.45
C LEU A 41 -7.45 9.81 -3.49
N LYS A 42 -7.78 11.02 -3.04
CA LYS A 42 -7.95 12.15 -3.94
C LYS A 42 -7.10 13.35 -3.53
N THR A 43 -6.74 14.16 -4.52
CA THR A 43 -6.03 15.40 -4.30
C THR A 43 -6.99 16.47 -3.78
N ALA A 44 -6.45 17.63 -3.40
CA ALA A 44 -7.27 18.75 -2.94
C ALA A 44 -8.29 19.19 -3.99
N SER A 45 -8.00 18.98 -5.27
CA SER A 45 -8.91 19.35 -6.36
C SER A 45 -9.96 18.28 -6.66
N GLY A 46 -9.95 17.16 -5.93
CA GLY A 46 -10.94 16.11 -6.09
C GLY A 46 -10.62 15.05 -7.12
N ASN A 47 -9.43 15.08 -7.69
CA ASN A 47 -8.99 14.07 -8.65
C ASN A 47 -8.26 12.94 -7.92
N LEU A 48 -8.28 11.74 -8.51
CA LEU A 48 -7.52 10.63 -7.94
C LEU A 48 -6.05 10.98 -7.87
N THR A 49 -5.39 10.57 -6.77
CA THR A 49 -3.94 10.69 -6.71
C THR A 49 -3.32 9.74 -7.73
N ALA A 50 -2.10 10.04 -8.15
CA ALA A 50 -1.42 9.22 -9.16
C ALA A 50 -1.29 7.76 -8.70
N LEU A 51 -0.95 7.56 -7.42
CA LEU A 51 -0.81 6.21 -6.89
C LEU A 51 -2.14 5.46 -6.88
N ALA A 52 -3.23 6.14 -6.50
CA ALA A 52 -4.54 5.50 -6.49
C ALA A 52 -4.96 5.10 -7.91
N ASP A 53 -4.67 5.95 -8.88
CA ASP A 53 -4.98 5.66 -10.28
C ASP A 53 -4.16 4.48 -10.79
N ASP A 54 -2.86 4.49 -10.50
CA ASP A 54 -1.96 3.41 -10.92
C ASP A 54 -2.36 2.06 -10.33
N LEU A 55 -2.84 2.04 -9.10
CA LEU A 55 -3.23 0.81 -8.44
C LEU A 55 -4.72 0.51 -8.58
N SER A 56 -5.43 1.33 -9.35
CA SER A 56 -6.87 1.15 -9.63
C SER A 56 -7.71 1.13 -8.36
N VAL A 57 -7.40 2.02 -7.43
CA VAL A 57 -8.14 2.11 -6.17
C VAL A 57 -9.30 3.09 -6.35
N ALA A 58 -10.50 2.66 -6.04
CA ALA A 58 -11.71 3.49 -6.21
C ALA A 58 -12.50 3.65 -4.91
N LEU A 59 -12.27 2.81 -3.93
CA LEU A 59 -13.03 2.82 -2.69
C LEU A 59 -12.11 3.03 -1.49
N THR A 60 -12.65 3.52 -0.39
CA THR A 60 -11.88 3.71 0.84
C THR A 60 -12.62 3.12 2.03
N PRO A 61 -11.90 2.59 3.01
CA PRO A 61 -10.46 2.38 2.95
C PRO A 61 -10.11 1.17 2.07
N THR A 62 -8.98 1.23 1.40
CA THR A 62 -8.45 0.08 0.66
C THR A 62 -6.99 -0.08 1.03
N LEU A 63 -6.60 -1.29 1.35
CA LEU A 63 -5.21 -1.63 1.62
C LEU A 63 -4.66 -2.38 0.42
N VAL A 64 -3.52 -1.94 -0.08
CA VAL A 64 -2.85 -2.59 -1.21
C VAL A 64 -1.42 -2.88 -0.81
N VAL A 65 -1.01 -4.12 -0.94
CA VAL A 65 0.40 -4.51 -0.76
C VAL A 65 1.02 -4.58 -2.14
N THR A 66 2.13 -3.87 -2.32
CA THR A 66 2.85 -3.90 -3.59
C THR A 66 4.22 -4.51 -3.39
N HIS A 67 4.76 -5.06 -4.46
CA HIS A 67 6.10 -5.61 -4.48
C HIS A 67 6.92 -4.83 -5.49
N GLU A 68 8.07 -4.33 -5.07
CA GLU A 68 8.99 -3.62 -5.96
C GLU A 68 9.88 -4.62 -6.68
N THR A 69 9.97 -4.48 -7.99
CA THR A 69 10.86 -5.30 -8.80
C THR A 69 11.67 -4.38 -9.72
N VAL A 70 12.78 -4.90 -10.22
CA VAL A 70 13.59 -4.18 -11.20
C VAL A 70 13.41 -4.87 -12.54
N ALA A 71 12.90 -4.12 -13.51
CA ALA A 71 12.75 -4.60 -14.88
C ALA A 71 13.82 -3.96 -15.76
N CYS A 72 14.61 -4.77 -16.44
CA CYS A 72 15.67 -4.29 -17.29
C CYS A 72 15.40 -4.65 -18.75
N GLU A 73 15.66 -3.70 -19.64
CA GLU A 73 15.43 -3.89 -21.05
C GLU A 73 16.61 -3.33 -21.84
N ILE A 74 16.76 -3.81 -23.07
CA ILE A 74 17.79 -3.31 -23.97
C ILE A 74 17.07 -2.55 -25.08
N ASP A 75 17.49 -1.30 -25.31
CA ASP A 75 16.85 -0.47 -26.31
C ASP A 75 17.45 -0.69 -27.72
N LYS A 76 17.01 0.14 -28.67
CA LYS A 76 17.44 0.00 -30.04
C LYS A 76 18.94 0.23 -30.23
N ASN A 77 19.56 0.93 -29.31
CA ASN A 77 20.97 1.28 -29.39
C ASN A 77 21.87 0.31 -28.63
N ASP A 78 21.30 -0.83 -28.21
CA ASP A 78 22.02 -1.82 -27.40
C ASP A 78 22.37 -1.27 -26.01
N GLU A 79 21.64 -0.29 -25.53
CA GLU A 79 21.85 0.23 -24.19
C GLU A 79 20.88 -0.41 -23.23
N GLU A 80 21.41 -0.92 -22.13
CA GLU A 80 20.59 -1.52 -21.09
C GLU A 80 20.10 -0.44 -20.12
N TYR A 81 18.84 -0.47 -19.79
CA TYR A 81 18.30 0.41 -18.76
C TYR A 81 17.37 -0.38 -17.85
N CYS A 82 17.30 0.05 -16.61
CA CYS A 82 16.51 -0.64 -15.61
C CYS A 82 15.57 0.35 -14.91
N GLU A 83 14.36 -0.08 -14.65
CA GLU A 83 13.35 0.72 -13.98
C GLU A 83 12.78 -0.05 -12.80
N LEU A 84 12.42 0.70 -11.75
CA LEU A 84 11.70 0.10 -10.63
C LEU A 84 10.22 0.05 -10.99
N GLU A 85 9.61 -1.11 -10.75
CA GLU A 85 8.19 -1.30 -10.96
C GLU A 85 7.56 -1.81 -9.68
N GLU A 86 6.33 -1.39 -9.43
CA GLU A 86 5.56 -1.90 -8.30
C GLU A 86 4.35 -2.63 -8.83
N GLU A 87 4.11 -3.84 -8.31
CA GLU A 87 2.94 -4.62 -8.65
C GLU A 87 2.13 -4.90 -7.40
N ALA A 88 0.82 -4.76 -7.51
CA ALA A 88 -0.06 -5.11 -6.40
C ALA A 88 -0.12 -6.63 -6.25
N VAL A 89 0.20 -7.11 -5.06
CA VAL A 89 0.18 -8.56 -4.78
C VAL A 89 -0.98 -8.96 -3.91
N GLU A 90 -1.53 -8.01 -3.12
CA GLU A 90 -2.73 -8.26 -2.34
C GLU A 90 -3.54 -6.97 -2.20
N ARG A 91 -4.84 -7.12 -2.03
CA ARG A 91 -5.74 -5.99 -1.89
C ARG A 91 -6.90 -6.38 -0.98
N PHE A 92 -7.19 -5.51 -0.04
CA PHE A 92 -8.36 -5.68 0.84
C PHE A 92 -9.17 -4.40 0.82
N VAL A 93 -10.46 -4.50 0.59
CA VAL A 93 -11.34 -3.35 0.47
C VAL A 93 -12.31 -3.32 1.64
N GLY A 94 -12.41 -2.17 2.27
CA GLY A 94 -13.31 -1.96 3.40
C GLY A 94 -12.64 -2.21 4.73
N ALA A 95 -13.09 -1.47 5.76
CA ALA A 95 -12.46 -1.53 7.08
C ALA A 95 -12.49 -2.93 7.68
N ASN A 96 -13.62 -3.63 7.57
CA ASN A 96 -13.73 -4.96 8.17
C ASN A 96 -12.74 -5.94 7.56
N SER A 97 -12.63 -5.95 6.24
CA SER A 97 -11.71 -6.85 5.56
C SER A 97 -10.26 -6.53 5.90
N ILE A 98 -9.93 -5.24 5.93
CA ILE A 98 -8.58 -4.81 6.27
C ILE A 98 -8.24 -5.21 7.70
N ILE A 99 -9.11 -4.91 8.65
CA ILE A 99 -8.86 -5.22 10.06
C ILE A 99 -8.70 -6.74 10.25
N GLU A 100 -9.53 -7.54 9.57
CA GLU A 100 -9.46 -8.98 9.69
C GLU A 100 -8.12 -9.54 9.22
N HIS A 101 -7.54 -8.96 8.16
CA HIS A 101 -6.32 -9.49 7.55
C HIS A 101 -5.05 -8.72 7.93
N LEU A 102 -5.19 -7.64 8.69
CA LEU A 102 -4.08 -6.72 8.91
C LEU A 102 -2.87 -7.37 9.58
N GLN A 103 -3.10 -8.12 10.65
CA GLN A 103 -1.99 -8.73 11.38
C GLN A 103 -1.26 -9.75 10.50
N ALA A 104 -1.99 -10.57 9.77
CA ALA A 104 -1.39 -11.55 8.88
C ALA A 104 -0.60 -10.85 7.75
N THR A 105 -1.11 -9.73 7.27
CA THR A 105 -0.43 -8.96 6.23
C THR A 105 0.88 -8.38 6.76
N LEU A 106 0.85 -7.80 7.95
CA LEU A 106 2.05 -7.27 8.57
C LEU A 106 3.08 -8.38 8.79
N ASP A 107 2.63 -9.53 9.29
CA ASP A 107 3.53 -10.65 9.54
C ASP A 107 4.16 -11.17 8.25
N ALA A 108 3.43 -11.13 7.15
CA ALA A 108 3.90 -11.67 5.89
C ALA A 108 4.84 -10.75 5.13
N TYR A 109 4.65 -9.42 5.27
CA TYR A 109 5.30 -8.47 4.35
C TYR A 109 6.18 -7.42 5.01
N THR A 110 6.45 -7.53 6.31
CA THR A 110 7.24 -6.51 6.98
C THR A 110 8.45 -7.10 7.69
N TYR A 111 9.33 -6.20 8.13
CA TYR A 111 10.49 -6.58 8.92
C TYR A 111 10.14 -6.94 10.36
N ALA A 112 8.92 -6.65 10.77
CA ALA A 112 8.49 -7.04 12.10
C ALA A 112 8.42 -8.57 12.24
N HIS A 113 8.48 -9.28 11.12
CA HIS A 113 8.44 -10.74 11.09
C HIS A 113 9.78 -11.27 10.58
N PRO A 114 10.74 -11.48 11.46
CA PRO A 114 12.05 -12.01 11.05
C PRO A 114 11.93 -13.46 10.61
N GLU A 115 12.80 -13.83 9.71
CA GLU A 115 12.83 -15.21 9.22
C GLU A 115 13.89 -16.04 9.88
#